data_46cd986d1a90f09bfe2ce2c7087d73b1
#
_entry.id   46cd986d1a90f09bfe2ce2c7087d73b1
#
_cell.length_a   1.000
_cell.length_b   1.000
_cell.length_c   1.000
_cell.angle_alpha   90.00
_cell.angle_beta   90.00
_cell.angle_gamma   90.00
#
_symmetry.space_group_name_H-M   'P 1'
#
loop_
_entity.id
_entity.type
_entity.pdbx_description
1 polymer ?
#
loop_
_entity_poly.entity_id
_entity_poly.type
_entity_poly.pdbx_seq_one_letter_code
_entity_poly.pdbx_strand_id
1 'polypeptide(L)'
;MRSYHYLISDTPTPEGHYVELLESRLLELLQGLLARVQVDENWYLAQNQDVAAAVKGGKLKSAHEHYVRAGYFENRLPAPIKVNEGWYLREYPDVSAAIKAGAVKNGQQHFESNGFKEGRLPEAGWSLLGQAAAGR
;
A
#
# COMPACT_ATOMS: atom_id res chain seq x y z
N MET A 1 9.19 -11.69 -2.63
CA MET A 1 9.97 -10.51 -2.21
C MET A 1 9.03 -9.55 -1.46
N ARG A 2 9.47 -9.04 -0.31
CA ARG A 2 8.70 -8.06 0.45
C ARG A 2 8.80 -6.68 -0.20
N SER A 3 7.71 -5.92 -0.15
CA SER A 3 7.65 -4.56 -0.69
C SER A 3 7.76 -3.53 0.42
N TYR A 4 8.53 -2.50 0.21
CA TYR A 4 8.74 -1.40 1.16
C TYR A 4 8.41 -0.02 0.57
N HIS A 5 7.79 0.04 -0.61
CA HIS A 5 7.61 1.26 -1.41
C HIS A 5 7.06 2.46 -0.64
N TYR A 6 6.10 2.24 0.25
CA TYR A 6 5.43 3.35 0.95
C TYR A 6 6.03 3.67 2.32
N LEU A 7 7.05 2.94 2.73
CA LEU A 7 7.73 3.15 4.01
C LEU A 7 9.17 3.62 3.82
N ILE A 8 9.82 3.17 2.75
CA ILE A 8 11.22 3.47 2.46
C ILE A 8 11.30 3.98 1.02
N SER A 9 12.02 5.09 0.82
CA SER A 9 12.27 5.61 -0.53
C SER A 9 13.19 4.66 -1.30
N ASP A 10 12.79 4.33 -2.51
CA ASP A 10 13.61 3.52 -3.42
C ASP A 10 14.68 4.33 -4.16
N THR A 11 14.70 5.67 -3.97
CA THR A 11 15.65 6.54 -4.64
C THR A 11 16.99 6.49 -3.92
N PRO A 12 18.03 5.88 -4.52
CA PRO A 12 19.35 5.88 -3.92
C PRO A 12 19.88 7.32 -3.90
N THR A 13 20.39 7.76 -2.75
CA THR A 13 21.12 9.01 -2.66
C THR A 13 22.61 8.72 -2.88
N PRO A 14 23.24 9.29 -3.91
CA PRO A 14 24.64 9.00 -4.23
C PRO A 14 25.62 9.27 -3.09
N GLU A 15 25.25 10.14 -2.16
CA GLU A 15 26.05 10.55 -1.01
C GLU A 15 25.51 10.04 0.33
N GLY A 16 24.64 9.03 0.29
CA GLY A 16 24.02 8.46 1.49
C GLY A 16 24.96 7.60 2.33
N HIS A 17 24.73 7.57 3.62
CA HIS A 17 25.34 6.59 4.50
C HIS A 17 24.54 5.29 4.44
N TYR A 18 25.24 4.17 4.47
CA TYR A 18 24.64 2.84 4.43
C TYR A 18 24.76 2.19 5.81
N VAL A 19 23.72 1.49 6.20
CA VAL A 19 23.70 0.66 7.39
C VAL A 19 23.27 -0.75 7.04
N GLU A 20 23.86 -1.72 7.70
CA GLU A 20 23.43 -3.12 7.61
C GLU A 20 22.70 -3.49 8.89
N LEU A 21 21.57 -4.18 8.76
CA LEU A 21 20.85 -4.73 9.90
C LEU A 21 20.15 -6.02 9.49
N LEU A 22 19.82 -6.86 10.48
CA LEU A 22 19.05 -8.07 10.23
C LEU A 22 17.66 -7.72 9.71
N GLU A 23 17.19 -8.44 8.69
CA GLU A 23 15.86 -8.25 8.14
C GLU A 23 14.77 -8.33 9.22
N SER A 24 14.91 -9.24 10.19
CA SER A 24 13.97 -9.33 11.31
C SER A 24 13.84 -8.05 12.11
N ARG A 25 14.96 -7.32 12.30
CA ARG A 25 14.96 -6.03 12.98
C ARG A 25 14.29 -4.94 12.14
N LEU A 26 14.58 -4.92 10.85
CA LEU A 26 13.91 -4.03 9.91
C LEU A 26 12.39 -4.26 9.94
N LEU A 27 11.96 -5.52 9.88
CA LEU A 27 10.53 -5.87 9.93
C LEU A 27 9.86 -5.42 11.23
N GLU A 28 10.52 -5.57 12.38
CA GLU A 28 10.00 -5.07 13.66
C GLU A 28 9.78 -3.55 13.62
N LEU A 29 10.74 -2.80 13.08
CA LEU A 29 10.63 -1.34 12.94
C LEU A 29 9.49 -0.96 11.99
N LEU A 30 9.39 -1.62 10.84
CA LEU A 30 8.34 -1.36 9.86
C LEU A 30 6.96 -1.72 10.40
N GLN A 31 6.82 -2.82 11.13
CA GLN A 31 5.57 -3.21 11.77
C GLN A 31 5.12 -2.19 12.82
N GLY A 32 6.06 -1.57 13.54
CA GLY A 32 5.78 -0.48 14.47
C GLY A 32 5.18 0.74 13.74
N LEU A 33 5.68 1.06 12.55
CA LEU A 33 5.11 2.11 11.71
C LEU A 33 3.74 1.70 11.13
N LEU A 34 3.64 0.47 10.63
CA LEU A 34 2.40 -0.06 10.02
C LEU A 34 1.24 -0.14 11.02
N ALA A 35 1.53 -0.30 12.31
CA ALA A 35 0.51 -0.29 13.35
C ALA A 35 -0.30 1.02 13.39
N ARG A 36 0.22 2.10 12.81
CA ARG A 36 -0.43 3.40 12.72
C ARG A 36 -1.31 3.56 11.47
N VAL A 37 -1.22 2.64 10.53
CA VAL A 37 -2.03 2.68 9.30
C VAL A 37 -3.49 2.43 9.65
N GLN A 38 -4.38 3.25 9.08
CA GLN A 38 -5.82 3.06 9.20
C GLN A 38 -6.26 1.92 8.27
N VAL A 39 -6.69 0.82 8.85
CA VAL A 39 -7.24 -0.32 8.11
C VAL A 39 -8.76 -0.30 8.25
N ASP A 40 -9.47 -0.28 7.13
CA ASP A 40 -10.92 -0.46 7.13
C ASP A 40 -11.22 -1.96 7.33
N GLU A 41 -11.55 -2.32 8.57
CA GLU A 41 -11.75 -3.72 8.98
C GLU A 41 -12.78 -4.44 8.09
N ASN A 42 -13.95 -3.85 7.93
CA ASN A 42 -15.04 -4.48 7.19
C ASN A 42 -14.70 -4.62 5.71
N TRP A 43 -14.18 -3.55 5.11
CA TRP A 43 -13.78 -3.56 3.72
C TRP A 43 -12.65 -4.56 3.48
N TYR A 44 -11.63 -4.53 4.35
CA TYR A 44 -10.47 -5.42 4.22
C TYR A 44 -10.87 -6.91 4.27
N LEU A 45 -11.72 -7.28 5.23
CA LEU A 45 -12.21 -8.64 5.36
C LEU A 45 -13.10 -9.05 4.17
N ALA A 46 -13.87 -8.11 3.62
CA ALA A 46 -14.67 -8.36 2.42
C ALA A 46 -13.80 -8.62 1.18
N GLN A 47 -12.67 -7.92 1.07
CA GLN A 47 -11.72 -8.10 -0.04
C GLN A 47 -10.82 -9.34 0.14
N ASN A 48 -10.60 -9.79 1.37
CA ASN A 48 -9.63 -10.83 1.70
C ASN A 48 -10.29 -11.98 2.48
N GLN A 49 -10.94 -12.88 1.76
CA GLN A 49 -11.72 -13.99 2.36
C GLN A 49 -10.85 -14.95 3.18
N ASP A 50 -9.58 -15.12 2.81
CA ASP A 50 -8.61 -15.91 3.56
C ASP A 50 -8.38 -15.31 4.96
N VAL A 51 -8.27 -13.99 5.04
CA VAL A 51 -8.11 -13.26 6.31
C VAL A 51 -9.40 -13.31 7.13
N ALA A 52 -10.55 -13.12 6.47
CA ALA A 52 -11.85 -13.23 7.13
C ALA A 52 -12.04 -14.59 7.80
N ALA A 53 -11.67 -15.68 7.12
CA ALA A 53 -11.71 -17.02 7.67
C ALA A 53 -10.77 -17.20 8.86
N ALA A 54 -9.55 -16.63 8.80
CA ALA A 54 -8.58 -16.70 9.88
C ALA A 54 -9.04 -15.92 11.13
N VAL A 55 -9.66 -14.76 10.93
CA VAL A 55 -10.25 -13.99 12.04
C VAL A 55 -11.43 -14.75 12.66
N LYS A 56 -12.33 -15.26 11.84
CA LYS A 56 -13.47 -16.05 12.31
C LYS A 56 -13.02 -17.30 13.05
N GLY A 57 -11.96 -17.94 12.59
CA GLY A 57 -11.37 -19.13 13.23
C GLY A 57 -10.49 -18.85 14.44
N GLY A 58 -10.34 -17.61 14.87
CA GLY A 58 -9.54 -17.22 16.02
C GLY A 58 -8.03 -17.27 15.84
N LYS A 59 -7.55 -17.44 14.59
CA LYS A 59 -6.12 -17.44 14.27
C LYS A 59 -5.53 -16.03 14.21
N LEU A 60 -6.36 -15.04 13.94
CA LEU A 60 -6.03 -13.63 13.89
C LEU A 60 -7.04 -12.85 14.72
N LYS A 61 -6.61 -11.76 15.35
CA LYS A 61 -7.50 -10.90 16.14
C LYS A 61 -8.31 -9.94 15.26
N SER A 62 -7.73 -9.48 14.14
CA SER A 62 -8.33 -8.44 13.32
C SER A 62 -7.68 -8.38 11.93
N ALA A 63 -8.34 -7.67 11.01
CA ALA A 63 -7.76 -7.29 9.73
C ALA A 63 -6.51 -6.44 9.92
N HIS A 64 -6.52 -5.52 10.87
CA HIS A 64 -5.37 -4.68 11.20
C HIS A 64 -4.14 -5.53 11.59
N GLU A 65 -4.33 -6.54 12.44
CA GLU A 65 -3.24 -7.45 12.80
C GLU A 65 -2.65 -8.14 11.56
N HIS A 66 -3.49 -8.64 10.67
CA HIS A 66 -3.03 -9.26 9.44
C HIS A 66 -2.27 -8.27 8.55
N TYR A 67 -2.82 -7.05 8.39
CA TYR A 67 -2.20 -6.02 7.55
C TYR A 67 -0.78 -5.69 8.03
N VAL A 68 -0.60 -5.49 9.33
CA VAL A 68 0.71 -5.19 9.94
C VAL A 68 1.70 -6.33 9.76
N ARG A 69 1.26 -7.57 9.94
CA ARG A 69 2.14 -8.75 9.88
C ARG A 69 2.45 -9.21 8.47
N ALA A 70 1.48 -9.14 7.58
CA ALA A 70 1.59 -9.74 6.25
C ALA A 70 1.01 -8.89 5.14
N GLY A 71 -0.18 -8.32 5.31
CA GLY A 71 -0.95 -7.68 4.24
C GLY A 71 -0.19 -6.60 3.49
N TYR A 72 0.49 -5.70 4.20
CA TYR A 72 1.33 -4.69 3.57
C TYR A 72 2.40 -5.33 2.67
N PHE A 73 3.10 -6.34 3.17
CA PHE A 73 4.19 -7.00 2.45
C PHE A 73 3.69 -7.86 1.28
N GLU A 74 2.41 -8.21 1.29
CA GLU A 74 1.71 -8.89 0.20
C GLU A 74 1.07 -7.90 -0.79
N ASN A 75 1.33 -6.61 -0.64
CA ASN A 75 0.76 -5.52 -1.46
C ASN A 75 -0.77 -5.44 -1.41
N ARG A 76 -1.38 -5.82 -0.29
CA ARG A 76 -2.81 -5.66 -0.10
C ARG A 76 -3.14 -4.21 0.28
N LEU A 77 -4.25 -3.71 -0.23
CA LEU A 77 -4.75 -2.38 0.14
C LEU A 77 -5.34 -2.42 1.57
N PRO A 78 -5.06 -1.41 2.43
CA PRO A 78 -5.61 -1.37 3.79
C PRO A 78 -7.07 -0.89 3.82
N ALA A 79 -7.49 -0.15 2.80
CA ALA A 79 -8.80 0.51 2.70
C ALA A 79 -9.05 0.91 1.26
N PRO A 80 -10.27 1.34 0.88
CA PRO A 80 -10.50 1.95 -0.41
C PRO A 80 -9.67 3.24 -0.52
N ILE A 81 -8.77 3.31 -1.50
CA ILE A 81 -7.93 4.48 -1.76
C ILE A 81 -8.40 5.12 -3.05
N LYS A 82 -8.92 6.34 -2.95
CA LYS A 82 -9.41 7.09 -4.10
C LYS A 82 -8.25 7.71 -4.86
N VAL A 83 -8.24 7.49 -6.17
CA VAL A 83 -7.26 8.08 -7.09
C VAL A 83 -7.74 9.43 -7.58
N ASN A 84 -6.86 10.42 -7.59
CA ASN A 84 -7.07 11.65 -8.34
C ASN A 84 -6.78 11.37 -9.82
N GLU A 85 -7.81 11.09 -10.61
CA GLU A 85 -7.67 10.67 -12.00
C GLU A 85 -6.84 11.66 -12.84
N GLY A 86 -7.14 12.95 -12.75
CA GLY A 86 -6.45 13.96 -13.54
C GLY A 86 -4.96 14.01 -13.22
N TRP A 87 -4.62 13.99 -11.95
CA TRP A 87 -3.22 13.98 -11.53
C TRP A 87 -2.55 12.66 -11.92
N TYR A 88 -3.19 11.53 -11.66
CA TYR A 88 -2.65 10.19 -11.88
C TYR A 88 -2.28 9.96 -13.36
N LEU A 89 -3.16 10.37 -14.26
CA LEU A 89 -2.93 10.18 -15.69
C LEU A 89 -1.87 11.13 -16.26
N ARG A 90 -1.65 12.30 -15.64
CA ARG A 90 -0.55 13.19 -16.00
C ARG A 90 0.78 12.67 -15.47
N GLU A 91 0.78 12.17 -14.23
CA GLU A 91 1.99 11.64 -13.57
C GLU A 91 2.44 10.33 -14.20
N TYR A 92 1.50 9.49 -14.64
CA TYR A 92 1.77 8.18 -15.22
C TYR A 92 1.24 8.09 -16.65
N PRO A 93 1.99 8.63 -17.66
CA PRO A 93 1.53 8.61 -19.05
C PRO A 93 1.34 7.22 -19.65
N ASP A 94 2.04 6.21 -19.14
CA ASP A 94 1.86 4.81 -19.51
C ASP A 94 0.44 4.31 -19.21
N VAL A 95 -0.15 4.78 -18.12
CA VAL A 95 -1.54 4.46 -17.75
C VAL A 95 -2.51 5.10 -18.74
N SER A 96 -2.28 6.36 -19.12
CA SER A 96 -3.08 7.03 -20.14
C SER A 96 -3.05 6.27 -21.47
N ALA A 97 -1.88 5.78 -21.87
CA ALA A 97 -1.72 4.96 -23.07
C ALA A 97 -2.47 3.63 -22.95
N ALA A 98 -2.41 2.97 -21.79
CA ALA A 98 -3.12 1.72 -21.54
C ALA A 98 -4.65 1.89 -21.60
N ILE A 99 -5.16 3.02 -21.11
CA ILE A 99 -6.60 3.36 -21.22
C ILE A 99 -7.00 3.53 -22.68
N LYS A 100 -6.21 4.27 -23.46
CA LYS A 100 -6.45 4.47 -24.91
C LYS A 100 -6.42 3.16 -25.68
N ALA A 101 -5.57 2.22 -25.27
CA ALA A 101 -5.48 0.88 -25.85
C ALA A 101 -6.57 -0.09 -25.35
N GLY A 102 -7.41 0.33 -24.39
CA GLY A 102 -8.46 -0.52 -23.83
C GLY A 102 -7.97 -1.56 -22.83
N ALA A 103 -6.71 -1.50 -22.40
CA ALA A 103 -6.13 -2.46 -21.46
C ALA A 103 -6.61 -2.25 -20.03
N VAL A 104 -6.89 -0.99 -19.65
CA VAL A 104 -7.48 -0.63 -18.36
C VAL A 104 -8.58 0.40 -18.57
N LYS A 105 -9.55 0.43 -17.66
CA LYS A 105 -10.74 1.28 -17.78
C LYS A 105 -10.45 2.74 -17.38
N ASN A 106 -9.70 2.92 -16.29
CA ASN A 106 -9.37 4.22 -15.72
C ASN A 106 -8.17 4.10 -14.77
N GLY A 107 -7.71 5.24 -14.25
CA GLY A 107 -6.59 5.28 -13.30
C GLY A 107 -6.91 4.56 -11.99
N GLN A 108 -8.14 4.65 -11.50
CA GLN A 108 -8.58 3.95 -10.30
C GLN A 108 -8.39 2.44 -10.44
N GLN A 109 -8.86 1.86 -11.55
CA GLN A 109 -8.68 0.43 -11.81
C GLN A 109 -7.21 0.05 -11.93
N HIS A 110 -6.41 0.85 -12.64
CA HIS A 110 -4.98 0.60 -12.75
C HIS A 110 -4.29 0.63 -11.38
N PHE A 111 -4.59 1.64 -10.56
CA PHE A 111 -4.01 1.76 -9.22
C PHE A 111 -4.32 0.53 -8.36
N GLU A 112 -5.58 0.10 -8.33
CA GLU A 112 -6.01 -1.05 -7.53
C GLU A 112 -5.39 -2.37 -8.00
N SER A 113 -5.27 -2.58 -9.31
CA SER A 113 -4.76 -3.83 -9.87
C SER A 113 -3.23 -3.88 -9.93
N ASN A 114 -2.57 -2.78 -10.18
CA ASN A 114 -1.13 -2.71 -10.45
C ASN A 114 -0.41 -1.59 -9.72
N GLY A 115 -0.96 -0.38 -9.74
CA GLY A 115 -0.26 0.82 -9.30
C GLY A 115 0.18 0.76 -7.84
N PHE A 116 -0.67 0.28 -6.95
CA PHE A 116 -0.33 0.16 -5.53
C PHE A 116 0.88 -0.76 -5.31
N LYS A 117 0.88 -1.94 -5.91
CA LYS A 117 2.01 -2.88 -5.77
C LYS A 117 3.28 -2.41 -6.48
N GLU A 118 3.15 -1.50 -7.45
CA GLU A 118 4.27 -0.85 -8.13
C GLU A 118 4.82 0.36 -7.37
N GLY A 119 4.21 0.72 -6.23
CA GLY A 119 4.61 1.88 -5.45
C GLY A 119 4.15 3.22 -6.00
N ARG A 120 3.18 3.23 -6.93
CA ARG A 120 2.64 4.49 -7.46
C ARG A 120 1.74 5.17 -6.45
N LEU A 121 1.71 6.49 -6.51
CA LEU A 121 0.86 7.29 -5.63
C LEU A 121 -0.52 7.52 -6.26
N PRO A 122 -1.59 7.53 -5.47
CA PRO A 122 -2.94 7.84 -5.99
C PRO A 122 -3.15 9.32 -6.25
N GLU A 123 -2.38 10.18 -5.59
CA GLU A 123 -2.40 11.64 -5.75
C GLU A 123 -1.10 12.25 -5.24
N ALA A 124 -0.87 13.53 -5.57
CA ALA A 124 0.31 14.25 -5.12
C ALA A 124 0.38 14.29 -3.58
N GLY A 125 1.56 14.00 -3.05
CA GLY A 125 1.81 14.09 -1.60
C GLY A 125 1.12 13.02 -0.74
N TRP A 126 0.49 12.05 -1.35
CA TRP A 126 -0.14 10.96 -0.60
C TRP A 126 0.92 10.13 0.16
N SER A 127 0.58 9.71 1.37
CA SER A 127 1.39 8.81 2.18
C SER A 127 0.50 7.80 2.88
N LEU A 128 0.95 6.55 2.92
CA LEU A 128 0.27 5.48 3.65
C LEU A 128 0.09 5.83 5.14
N LEU A 129 1.06 6.52 5.72
CA LEU A 129 1.04 6.97 7.12
C LEU A 129 0.45 8.37 7.29
N GLY A 130 0.33 9.13 6.21
CA GLY A 130 -0.07 10.53 6.23
C GLY A 130 -1.56 10.77 6.38
N GLN A 131 -2.39 9.74 6.29
CA GLN A 131 -3.84 9.83 6.48
C GLN A 131 -4.20 10.43 7.85
N ALA A 132 -3.42 10.11 8.87
CA ALA A 132 -3.58 10.69 10.21
C ALA A 132 -3.21 12.17 10.26
N ALA A 133 -2.37 12.67 9.36
CA ALA A 133 -1.97 14.07 9.28
C ALA A 133 -2.96 14.93 8.50
N ALA A 134 -3.70 14.34 7.56
CA ALA A 134 -4.68 15.04 6.72
C ALA A 134 -5.93 15.47 7.48
N GLY A 135 -6.21 14.88 8.63
CA GLY A 135 -7.32 15.21 9.50
C GLY A 135 -7.09 16.40 10.46
N ARG A 136 -6.00 17.13 10.27
CA ARG A 136 -5.65 18.28 11.13
C ARG A 136 -6.27 19.56 10.64
#